data_53b22826abe4d8d8f384a892ffbd27e2
#
_entry.id   53b22826abe4d8d8f384a892ffbd27e2
#
_cell.length_a   1.000
_cell.length_b   1.000
_cell.length_c   1.000
_cell.angle_alpha   90.00
_cell.angle_beta   90.00
_cell.angle_gamma   90.00
#
_symmetry.space_group_name_H-M   'P 1'
#
loop_
_entity.id
_entity.type
_entity.pdbx_description
1 polymer ?
#
loop_
_entity_poly.entity_id
_entity_poly.type
_entity_poly.pdbx_seq_one_letter_code
_entity_poly.pdbx_strand_id
1 'polypeptide(L)'
;MSHDNYSLSAKVYNHIRDGILAGTFAKGDELKEKNIGDELGVSRTPVREALRQLELEGLVSIIPNKGAFVEGVSTDDIRDIYEIRALLEGLCARWAATRISDEMMAAMEENIYLTEFHEKKGNAKKLLELDNRFHELLYEAGGSKELMRVLKDYHEYVGRVRKVTLGETKRAKNSTHEHKLICEAIKNHDALLAEKCAREHINNSKKNMEHLGWENLIK
;
A
#
# COMPACT_ATOMS: atom_id res chain seq x y z
N MET A 1 23.20 15.02 -5.73
CA MET A 1 22.39 15.83 -4.79
C MET A 1 21.01 15.96 -5.43
N SER A 2 20.07 15.09 -5.11
CA SER A 2 18.67 15.19 -5.57
C SER A 2 18.01 16.29 -4.73
N HIS A 3 17.69 17.42 -5.34
CA HIS A 3 16.82 18.40 -4.74
C HIS A 3 15.43 17.76 -4.58
N ASP A 4 15.08 17.44 -3.33
CA ASP A 4 13.72 17.10 -2.92
C ASP A 4 12.81 18.29 -3.18
N ASN A 5 12.15 18.26 -4.34
CA ASN A 5 11.31 19.35 -4.86
C ASN A 5 9.87 19.25 -4.30
N TYR A 6 9.71 18.67 -3.11
CA TYR A 6 8.42 18.68 -2.43
C TYR A 6 8.16 20.05 -1.81
N SER A 7 6.93 20.58 -2.00
CA SER A 7 6.50 21.75 -1.26
C SER A 7 6.55 21.48 0.25
N LEU A 8 6.71 22.52 1.07
CA LEU A 8 6.71 22.34 2.53
C LEU A 8 5.42 21.67 3.03
N SER A 9 4.28 21.99 2.41
CA SER A 9 3.01 21.34 2.74
C SER A 9 2.99 19.85 2.38
N ALA A 10 3.62 19.45 1.28
CA ALA A 10 3.72 18.03 0.92
C ALA A 10 4.63 17.24 1.89
N LYS A 11 5.71 17.84 2.39
CA LYS A 11 6.55 17.21 3.42
C LYS A 11 5.78 17.01 4.72
N VAL A 12 5.03 18.00 5.15
CA VAL A 12 4.17 17.91 6.34
C VAL A 12 3.07 16.87 6.15
N TYR A 13 2.42 16.88 5.00
CA TYR A 13 1.38 15.93 4.64
C TYR A 13 1.91 14.49 4.74
N ASN A 14 3.04 14.18 4.09
CA ASN A 14 3.63 12.85 4.13
C ASN A 14 4.00 12.44 5.55
N HIS A 15 4.63 13.33 6.35
CA HIS A 15 5.00 13.05 7.72
C HIS A 15 3.79 12.64 8.58
N ILE A 16 2.69 13.41 8.50
CA ILE A 16 1.48 13.12 9.29
C ILE A 16 0.80 11.85 8.75
N ARG A 17 0.64 11.71 7.43
CA ARG A 17 0.02 10.55 6.79
C ARG A 17 0.75 9.26 7.16
N ASP A 18 2.07 9.23 6.99
CA ASP A 18 2.91 8.09 7.32
C ASP A 18 2.82 7.74 8.82
N GLY A 19 2.79 8.76 9.69
CA GLY A 19 2.60 8.60 11.12
C GLY A 19 1.26 7.97 11.49
N ILE A 20 0.17 8.39 10.82
CA ILE A 20 -1.17 7.80 11.01
C ILE A 20 -1.17 6.35 10.51
N LEU A 21 -0.70 6.09 9.29
CA LEU A 21 -0.68 4.75 8.69
C LEU A 21 0.25 3.78 9.46
N ALA A 22 1.34 4.27 10.03
CA ALA A 22 2.24 3.50 10.88
C ALA A 22 1.70 3.30 12.31
N GLY A 23 0.69 4.08 12.71
CA GLY A 23 0.13 4.08 14.07
C GLY A 23 0.96 4.88 15.09
N THR A 24 1.87 5.73 14.65
CA THR A 24 2.61 6.68 15.50
C THR A 24 1.68 7.77 16.01
N PHE A 25 0.75 8.22 15.17
CA PHE A 25 -0.39 9.04 15.58
C PHE A 25 -1.61 8.13 15.72
N ALA A 26 -2.10 7.99 16.94
CA ALA A 26 -3.24 7.12 17.26
C ALA A 26 -4.58 7.83 17.00
N LYS A 27 -5.64 7.07 16.75
CA LYS A 27 -6.99 7.62 16.61
C LYS A 27 -7.36 8.44 17.84
N GLY A 28 -7.82 9.67 17.61
CA GLY A 28 -8.19 10.64 18.64
C GLY A 28 -7.03 11.56 19.08
N ASP A 29 -5.80 11.33 18.65
CA ASP A 29 -4.69 12.24 18.97
C ASP A 29 -4.91 13.63 18.36
N GLU A 30 -4.61 14.67 19.13
CA GLU A 30 -4.67 16.07 18.70
C GLU A 30 -3.39 16.42 17.90
N LEU A 31 -3.56 16.80 16.65
CA LEU A 31 -2.48 17.28 15.75
C LEU A 31 -2.28 18.77 15.92
N LYS A 32 -1.43 19.18 16.88
CA LYS A 32 -1.17 20.60 17.16
C LYS A 32 -0.29 21.25 16.11
N GLU A 33 -0.84 22.21 15.35
CA GLU A 33 -0.13 22.93 14.29
C GLU A 33 1.24 23.46 14.74
N LYS A 34 1.31 23.98 15.98
CA LYS A 34 2.56 24.52 16.52
C LYS A 34 3.62 23.42 16.69
N ASN A 35 3.24 22.30 17.30
CA ASN A 35 4.18 21.22 17.60
C ASN A 35 4.74 20.61 16.31
N ILE A 36 3.87 20.34 15.33
CA ILE A 36 4.28 19.80 14.01
C ILE A 36 5.15 20.81 13.27
N GLY A 37 4.78 22.10 13.32
CA GLY A 37 5.59 23.16 12.71
C GLY A 37 6.98 23.27 13.33
N ASP A 38 7.07 23.23 14.67
CA ASP A 38 8.33 23.30 15.41
C ASP A 38 9.21 22.06 15.12
N GLU A 39 8.62 20.86 15.07
CA GLU A 39 9.31 19.59 14.78
C GLU A 39 9.91 19.59 13.35
N LEU A 40 9.14 20.04 12.36
CA LEU A 40 9.54 20.00 10.96
C LEU A 40 10.25 21.28 10.47
N GLY A 41 10.40 22.28 11.35
CA GLY A 41 11.04 23.56 11.01
C GLY A 41 10.24 24.39 10.00
N VAL A 42 8.90 24.33 10.03
CA VAL A 42 8.02 25.04 9.10
C VAL A 42 7.02 25.95 9.83
N SER A 43 6.47 26.94 9.12
CA SER A 43 5.40 27.79 9.65
C SER A 43 4.07 27.02 9.75
N ARG A 44 3.06 27.61 10.40
CA ARG A 44 1.73 26.97 10.54
C ARG A 44 0.96 26.86 9.21
N THR A 45 1.26 27.70 8.23
CA THR A 45 0.53 27.69 6.94
C THR A 45 0.64 26.34 6.22
N PRO A 46 1.84 25.79 5.91
CA PRO A 46 1.97 24.48 5.29
C PRO A 46 1.39 23.33 6.14
N VAL A 47 1.38 23.48 7.49
CA VAL A 47 0.73 22.49 8.37
C VAL A 47 -0.78 22.49 8.18
N ARG A 48 -1.42 23.66 8.12
CA ARG A 48 -2.86 23.77 7.86
C ARG A 48 -3.27 23.24 6.51
N GLU A 49 -2.48 23.51 5.48
CA GLU A 49 -2.71 22.96 4.13
C GLU A 49 -2.66 21.43 4.14
N ALA A 50 -1.64 20.85 4.79
CA ALA A 50 -1.51 19.41 4.93
C ALA A 50 -2.68 18.80 5.72
N LEU A 51 -3.08 19.41 6.84
CA LEU A 51 -4.22 18.94 7.64
C LEU A 51 -5.54 18.98 6.85
N ARG A 52 -5.78 20.02 6.05
CA ARG A 52 -6.97 20.09 5.18
C ARG A 52 -6.97 18.98 4.11
N GLN A 53 -5.81 18.69 3.54
CA GLN A 53 -5.69 17.61 2.58
C GLN A 53 -5.98 16.24 3.25
N LEU A 54 -5.45 16.01 4.45
CA LEU A 54 -5.73 14.79 5.23
C LEU A 54 -7.19 14.69 5.68
N GLU A 55 -7.86 15.82 5.92
CA GLU A 55 -9.30 15.87 6.20
C GLU A 55 -10.12 15.44 4.98
N LEU A 56 -9.76 15.89 3.78
CA LEU A 56 -10.41 15.45 2.54
C LEU A 56 -10.27 13.93 2.28
N GLU A 57 -9.19 13.34 2.78
CA GLU A 57 -8.93 11.89 2.72
C GLU A 57 -9.57 11.11 3.88
N GLY A 58 -10.20 11.81 4.84
CA GLY A 58 -10.84 11.19 6.01
C GLY A 58 -9.87 10.70 7.09
N LEU A 59 -8.56 10.96 6.96
CA LEU A 59 -7.55 10.57 7.96
C LEU A 59 -7.53 11.45 9.19
N VAL A 60 -8.03 12.69 9.06
CA VAL A 60 -8.07 13.72 10.10
C VAL A 60 -9.44 14.39 10.10
N SER A 61 -9.92 14.81 11.26
CA SER A 61 -11.07 15.70 11.40
C SER A 61 -10.64 17.05 11.95
N ILE A 62 -11.11 18.14 11.35
CA ILE A 62 -10.85 19.51 11.82
C ILE A 62 -12.11 20.04 12.49
N ILE A 63 -12.07 20.18 13.82
CA ILE A 63 -13.20 20.68 14.61
C ILE A 63 -12.99 22.19 14.87
N PRO A 64 -13.91 23.07 14.43
CA PRO A 64 -13.80 24.48 14.67
C PRO A 64 -13.56 24.82 16.15
N ASN A 65 -12.55 25.67 16.41
CA ASN A 65 -12.11 26.11 17.74
C ASN A 65 -11.60 24.98 18.69
N LYS A 66 -11.48 23.74 18.22
CA LYS A 66 -10.95 22.64 19.02
C LYS A 66 -9.63 22.08 18.48
N GLY A 67 -9.40 22.14 17.16
CA GLY A 67 -8.18 21.66 16.54
C GLY A 67 -8.39 20.54 15.52
N ALA A 68 -7.31 19.89 15.13
CA ALA A 68 -7.31 18.74 14.24
C ALA A 68 -7.04 17.47 15.01
N PHE A 69 -7.77 16.40 14.70
CA PHE A 69 -7.71 15.11 15.39
C PHE A 69 -7.56 13.97 14.40
N VAL A 70 -6.82 12.95 14.78
CA VAL A 70 -6.62 11.74 13.98
C VAL A 70 -7.89 10.90 13.97
N GLU A 71 -8.43 10.61 12.78
CA GLU A 71 -9.48 9.61 12.57
C GLU A 71 -8.87 8.24 12.27
N GLY A 72 -7.75 8.22 11.55
CA GLY A 72 -7.08 7.00 11.14
C GLY A 72 -7.84 6.24 10.06
N VAL A 73 -7.49 4.97 9.89
CA VAL A 73 -8.14 4.04 8.95
C VAL A 73 -8.89 3.00 9.75
N SER A 74 -10.21 2.89 9.55
CA SER A 74 -11.04 1.92 10.25
C SER A 74 -10.91 0.51 9.65
N THR A 75 -11.40 -0.50 10.38
CA THR A 75 -11.50 -1.88 9.87
C THR A 75 -12.41 -1.98 8.65
N ASP A 76 -13.47 -1.19 8.60
CA ASP A 76 -14.41 -1.19 7.47
C ASP A 76 -13.76 -0.56 6.24
N ASP A 77 -13.01 0.56 6.42
CA ASP A 77 -12.23 1.15 5.32
C ASP A 77 -11.23 0.15 4.73
N ILE A 78 -10.53 -0.61 5.59
CA ILE A 78 -9.60 -1.65 5.11
C ILE A 78 -10.33 -2.74 4.34
N ARG A 79 -11.50 -3.20 4.79
CA ARG A 79 -12.31 -4.19 4.06
C ARG A 79 -12.71 -3.69 2.68
N ASP A 80 -13.20 -2.45 2.61
CA ASP A 80 -13.60 -1.81 1.35
C ASP A 80 -12.40 -1.63 0.42
N ILE A 81 -11.24 -1.21 0.94
CA ILE A 81 -9.99 -1.11 0.18
C ILE A 81 -9.61 -2.46 -0.43
N TYR A 82 -9.73 -3.58 0.32
CA TYR A 82 -9.42 -4.90 -0.24
C TYR A 82 -10.38 -5.34 -1.33
N GLU A 83 -11.69 -5.03 -1.23
CA GLU A 83 -12.66 -5.28 -2.30
C GLU A 83 -12.33 -4.49 -3.56
N ILE A 84 -12.05 -3.19 -3.41
CA ILE A 84 -11.70 -2.31 -4.52
C ILE A 84 -10.38 -2.76 -5.15
N ARG A 85 -9.35 -3.06 -4.34
CA ARG A 85 -8.06 -3.55 -4.83
C ARG A 85 -8.21 -4.86 -5.62
N ALA A 86 -9.04 -5.79 -5.17
CA ALA A 86 -9.26 -7.03 -5.91
C ALA A 86 -9.73 -6.78 -7.34
N LEU A 87 -10.63 -5.80 -7.54
CA LEU A 87 -11.11 -5.42 -8.86
C LEU A 87 -10.04 -4.69 -9.68
N LEU A 88 -9.38 -3.70 -9.07
CA LEU A 88 -8.42 -2.85 -9.76
C LEU A 88 -7.10 -3.56 -10.06
N GLU A 89 -6.61 -4.40 -9.15
CA GLU A 89 -5.39 -5.20 -9.39
C GLU A 89 -5.64 -6.28 -10.44
N GLY A 90 -6.83 -6.88 -10.45
CA GLY A 90 -7.24 -7.76 -11.53
C GLY A 90 -7.23 -7.08 -12.89
N LEU A 91 -7.82 -5.87 -12.99
CA LEU A 91 -7.80 -5.06 -14.20
C LEU A 91 -6.35 -4.70 -14.61
N CYS A 92 -5.51 -4.35 -13.62
CA CYS A 92 -4.11 -4.03 -13.83
C CYS A 92 -3.33 -5.21 -14.43
N ALA A 93 -3.49 -6.42 -13.86
CA ALA A 93 -2.86 -7.64 -14.35
C ALA A 93 -3.35 -8.01 -15.76
N ARG A 94 -4.64 -7.83 -16.05
CA ARG A 94 -5.17 -8.00 -17.40
C ARG A 94 -4.51 -7.08 -18.42
N TRP A 95 -4.28 -5.82 -18.06
CA TRP A 95 -3.61 -4.87 -18.94
C TRP A 95 -2.11 -5.18 -19.04
N ALA A 96 -1.47 -5.58 -17.95
CA ALA A 96 -0.07 -5.99 -17.95
C ALA A 96 0.16 -7.13 -18.93
N ALA A 97 -0.69 -8.15 -18.96
CA ALA A 97 -0.57 -9.28 -19.88
C ALA A 97 -0.58 -8.87 -21.38
N THR A 98 -1.14 -7.70 -21.70
CA THR A 98 -1.21 -7.21 -23.10
C THR A 98 -0.19 -6.10 -23.42
N ARG A 99 0.48 -5.53 -22.40
CA ARG A 99 1.28 -4.30 -22.56
C ARG A 99 2.73 -4.43 -22.06
N ILE A 100 3.04 -5.50 -21.33
CA ILE A 100 4.33 -5.65 -20.66
C ILE A 100 5.46 -5.69 -21.69
N SER A 101 6.58 -4.99 -21.38
CA SER A 101 7.81 -5.11 -22.14
C SER A 101 8.66 -6.28 -21.63
N ASP A 102 9.60 -6.74 -22.46
CA ASP A 102 10.54 -7.81 -22.10
C ASP A 102 11.37 -7.43 -20.87
N GLU A 103 11.79 -6.16 -20.74
CA GLU A 103 12.54 -5.66 -19.59
C GLU A 103 11.72 -5.70 -18.32
N MET A 104 10.45 -5.31 -18.40
CA MET A 104 9.55 -5.34 -17.24
C MET A 104 9.22 -6.78 -16.83
N MET A 105 9.05 -7.68 -17.83
CA MET A 105 8.85 -9.10 -17.57
C MET A 105 10.06 -9.71 -16.85
N ALA A 106 11.27 -9.41 -17.31
CA ALA A 106 12.50 -9.86 -16.67
C ALA A 106 12.62 -9.35 -15.22
N ALA A 107 12.23 -8.09 -14.96
CA ALA A 107 12.22 -7.52 -13.61
C ALA A 107 11.20 -8.22 -12.69
N MET A 108 10.03 -8.61 -13.20
CA MET A 108 9.05 -9.39 -12.44
C MET A 108 9.57 -10.80 -12.12
N GLU A 109 10.19 -11.47 -13.10
CA GLU A 109 10.78 -12.81 -12.90
C GLU A 109 11.93 -12.77 -11.87
N GLU A 110 12.81 -11.76 -11.94
CA GLU A 110 13.86 -11.55 -10.94
C GLU A 110 13.28 -11.35 -9.55
N ASN A 111 12.23 -10.54 -9.42
CA ASN A 111 11.56 -10.33 -8.15
C ASN A 111 11.01 -11.64 -7.58
N ILE A 112 10.36 -12.50 -8.38
CA ILE A 112 9.89 -13.82 -7.96
C ILE A 112 11.05 -14.70 -7.50
N TYR A 113 12.14 -14.76 -8.27
CA TYR A 113 13.33 -15.54 -7.92
C TYR A 113 13.92 -15.12 -6.57
N LEU A 114 14.08 -13.81 -6.35
CA LEU A 114 14.56 -13.27 -5.08
C LEU A 114 13.61 -13.56 -3.92
N THR A 115 12.31 -13.51 -4.17
CA THR A 115 11.29 -13.83 -3.16
C THR A 115 11.39 -15.30 -2.74
N GLU A 116 11.45 -16.25 -3.69
CA GLU A 116 11.64 -17.69 -3.40
C GLU A 116 12.96 -17.96 -2.62
N PHE A 117 14.02 -17.24 -2.97
CA PHE A 117 15.30 -17.36 -2.28
C PHE A 117 15.23 -16.89 -0.82
N HIS A 118 14.62 -15.72 -0.57
CA HIS A 118 14.48 -15.18 0.78
C HIS A 118 13.43 -15.92 1.62
N GLU A 119 12.42 -16.51 0.99
CA GLU A 119 11.47 -17.41 1.64
C GLU A 119 12.16 -18.63 2.24
N LYS A 120 13.04 -19.31 1.47
CA LYS A 120 13.84 -20.44 1.96
C LYS A 120 14.76 -20.08 3.12
N LYS A 121 15.16 -18.80 3.21
CA LYS A 121 16.02 -18.28 4.30
C LYS A 121 15.22 -17.77 5.51
N GLY A 122 13.91 -17.70 5.44
CA GLY A 122 13.05 -17.15 6.50
C GLY A 122 13.25 -15.65 6.76
N ASN A 123 13.70 -14.87 5.76
CA ASN A 123 13.97 -13.45 5.91
C ASN A 123 12.69 -12.61 5.70
N ALA A 124 11.87 -12.53 6.75
CA ALA A 124 10.58 -11.86 6.72
C ALA A 124 10.65 -10.38 6.28
N LYS A 125 11.69 -9.63 6.72
CA LYS A 125 11.86 -8.24 6.31
C LYS A 125 12.04 -8.12 4.79
N LYS A 126 12.88 -8.99 4.21
CA LYS A 126 13.14 -8.95 2.76
C LYS A 126 11.94 -9.42 1.95
N LEU A 127 11.16 -10.36 2.49
CA LEU A 127 9.90 -10.80 1.86
C LEU A 127 8.89 -9.66 1.77
N LEU A 128 8.74 -8.83 2.80
CA LEU A 128 7.87 -7.65 2.74
C LEU A 128 8.33 -6.62 1.69
N GLU A 129 9.66 -6.36 1.61
CA GLU A 129 10.20 -5.46 0.60
C GLU A 129 9.93 -5.97 -0.84
N LEU A 130 10.13 -7.27 -1.06
CA LEU A 130 9.93 -7.90 -2.36
C LEU A 130 8.45 -8.00 -2.74
N ASP A 131 7.58 -8.23 -1.77
CA ASP A 131 6.14 -8.22 -1.95
C ASP A 131 5.64 -6.81 -2.37
N ASN A 132 6.14 -5.75 -1.73
CA ASN A 132 5.88 -4.37 -2.17
C ASN A 132 6.36 -4.14 -3.60
N ARG A 133 7.59 -4.59 -3.91
CA ARG A 133 8.18 -4.39 -5.24
C ARG A 133 7.40 -5.15 -6.34
N PHE A 134 6.89 -6.34 -6.04
CA PHE A 134 6.04 -7.09 -6.97
C PHE A 134 4.79 -6.28 -7.37
N HIS A 135 4.09 -5.73 -6.40
CA HIS A 135 2.90 -4.91 -6.68
C HIS A 135 3.24 -3.64 -7.47
N GLU A 136 4.35 -2.96 -7.13
CA GLU A 136 4.82 -1.81 -7.93
C GLU A 136 5.09 -2.19 -9.40
N LEU A 137 5.81 -3.28 -9.63
CA LEU A 137 6.09 -3.79 -10.99
C LEU A 137 4.80 -4.12 -11.74
N LEU A 138 3.83 -4.75 -11.05
CA LEU A 138 2.52 -5.05 -11.63
C LEU A 138 1.79 -3.76 -12.05
N TYR A 139 1.82 -2.73 -11.20
CA TYR A 139 1.16 -1.44 -11.51
C TYR A 139 1.84 -0.70 -12.66
N GLU A 140 3.17 -0.75 -12.71
CA GLU A 140 3.96 -0.20 -13.82
C GLU A 140 3.65 -0.93 -15.13
N ALA A 141 3.63 -2.28 -15.11
CA ALA A 141 3.33 -3.12 -16.27
C ALA A 141 1.91 -2.91 -16.82
N GLY A 142 0.94 -2.58 -15.98
CA GLY A 142 -0.42 -2.24 -16.41
C GLY A 142 -0.50 -0.98 -17.29
N GLY A 143 0.50 -0.10 -17.22
CA GLY A 143 0.70 1.04 -18.13
C GLY A 143 -0.34 2.16 -18.00
N SER A 144 -1.08 2.25 -16.90
CA SER A 144 -2.06 3.30 -16.63
C SER A 144 -1.64 4.17 -15.45
N LYS A 145 -1.36 5.43 -15.69
CA LYS A 145 -0.98 6.39 -14.64
C LYS A 145 -2.08 6.55 -13.57
N GLU A 146 -3.35 6.60 -14.00
CA GLU A 146 -4.49 6.76 -13.09
C GLU A 146 -4.68 5.52 -12.21
N LEU A 147 -4.64 4.32 -12.82
CA LEU A 147 -4.77 3.08 -12.07
C LEU A 147 -3.60 2.89 -11.10
N MET A 148 -2.39 3.17 -11.54
CA MET A 148 -1.19 3.09 -10.70
C MET A 148 -1.27 4.04 -9.50
N ARG A 149 -1.74 5.29 -9.69
CA ARG A 149 -1.89 6.26 -8.59
C ARG A 149 -2.85 5.75 -7.52
N VAL A 150 -4.03 5.32 -7.91
CA VAL A 150 -5.05 4.80 -6.98
C VAL A 150 -4.56 3.54 -6.27
N LEU A 151 -3.93 2.62 -7.01
CA LEU A 151 -3.43 1.36 -6.43
C LEU A 151 -2.26 1.59 -5.46
N LYS A 152 -1.35 2.53 -5.74
CA LYS A 152 -0.28 2.90 -4.81
C LYS A 152 -0.83 3.45 -3.50
N ASP A 153 -1.80 4.36 -3.56
CA ASP A 153 -2.43 4.92 -2.37
C ASP A 153 -3.07 3.81 -1.53
N TYR A 154 -3.89 2.96 -2.12
CA TYR A 154 -4.51 1.84 -1.40
C TYR A 154 -3.50 0.82 -0.85
N HIS A 155 -2.40 0.59 -1.57
CA HIS A 155 -1.33 -0.29 -1.12
C HIS A 155 -0.66 0.25 0.16
N GLU A 156 -0.44 1.56 0.25
CA GLU A 156 0.09 2.21 1.45
C GLU A 156 -0.88 2.13 2.63
N TYR A 157 -2.19 2.38 2.41
CA TYR A 157 -3.22 2.25 3.45
C TYR A 157 -3.25 0.87 4.11
N VAL A 158 -2.99 -0.19 3.37
CA VAL A 158 -2.96 -1.56 3.91
C VAL A 158 -1.56 -2.02 4.36
N GLY A 159 -0.55 -1.16 4.26
CA GLY A 159 0.85 -1.51 4.54
C GLY A 159 1.07 -2.07 5.95
N ARG A 160 0.44 -1.46 6.98
CA ARG A 160 0.51 -1.93 8.37
C ARG A 160 -0.05 -3.34 8.51
N VAL A 161 -1.22 -3.59 7.96
CA VAL A 161 -1.91 -4.88 8.00
C VAL A 161 -1.10 -5.95 7.27
N ARG A 162 -0.55 -5.62 6.11
CA ARG A 162 0.32 -6.53 5.34
C ARG A 162 1.59 -6.90 6.09
N LYS A 163 2.19 -5.97 6.82
CA LYS A 163 3.37 -6.26 7.64
C LYS A 163 3.08 -7.36 8.68
N VAL A 164 1.92 -7.34 9.28
CA VAL A 164 1.51 -8.37 10.26
C VAL A 164 1.23 -9.69 9.55
N THR A 165 0.43 -9.69 8.49
CA THR A 165 0.00 -10.92 7.79
C THR A 165 1.15 -11.63 7.08
N LEU A 166 2.09 -10.91 6.46
CA LEU A 166 3.29 -11.47 5.82
C LEU A 166 4.35 -11.92 6.83
N GLY A 167 4.23 -11.54 8.09
CA GLY A 167 5.01 -12.11 9.20
C GLY A 167 4.69 -13.58 9.45
N GLU A 168 3.52 -14.06 9.02
CA GLU A 168 3.15 -15.48 9.10
C GLU A 168 3.75 -16.27 7.94
N THR A 169 4.59 -17.25 8.28
CA THR A 169 5.32 -18.07 7.30
C THR A 169 4.39 -18.73 6.27
N LYS A 170 3.22 -19.22 6.70
CA LYS A 170 2.25 -19.87 5.80
C LYS A 170 1.67 -18.87 4.79
N ARG A 171 1.30 -17.67 5.23
CA ARG A 171 0.75 -16.63 4.32
C ARG A 171 1.82 -16.13 3.35
N ALA A 172 3.05 -15.91 3.82
CA ALA A 172 4.16 -15.50 2.98
C ALA A 172 4.39 -16.49 1.83
N LYS A 173 4.44 -17.82 2.12
CA LYS A 173 4.57 -18.87 1.11
C LYS A 173 3.43 -18.88 0.08
N ASN A 174 2.21 -18.75 0.56
CA ASN A 174 1.05 -18.69 -0.33
C ASN A 174 1.12 -17.46 -1.22
N SER A 175 1.51 -16.28 -0.67
CA SER A 175 1.69 -15.04 -1.43
C SER A 175 2.71 -15.20 -2.55
N THR A 176 3.89 -15.79 -2.24
CA THR A 176 4.93 -16.07 -3.24
C THR A 176 4.39 -16.94 -4.39
N HIS A 177 3.65 -18.00 -4.07
CA HIS A 177 3.05 -18.87 -5.08
C HIS A 177 2.00 -18.14 -5.93
N GLU A 178 1.14 -17.36 -5.30
CA GLU A 178 0.11 -16.56 -5.97
C GLU A 178 0.74 -15.52 -6.93
N HIS A 179 1.80 -14.83 -6.50
CA HIS A 179 2.56 -13.89 -7.35
C HIS A 179 3.18 -14.58 -8.55
N LYS A 180 3.70 -15.80 -8.37
CA LYS A 180 4.25 -16.62 -9.47
C LYS A 180 3.18 -16.96 -10.51
N LEU A 181 1.98 -17.34 -10.08
CA LEU A 181 0.87 -17.62 -11.00
C LEU A 181 0.44 -16.38 -11.80
N ILE A 182 0.43 -15.19 -11.16
CA ILE A 182 0.16 -13.93 -11.83
C ILE A 182 1.24 -13.66 -12.89
N CYS A 183 2.52 -13.79 -12.51
CA CYS A 183 3.66 -13.58 -13.39
C CYS A 183 3.63 -14.52 -14.60
N GLU A 184 3.35 -15.82 -14.39
CA GLU A 184 3.23 -16.81 -15.45
C GLU A 184 2.07 -16.50 -16.41
N ALA A 185 0.92 -16.08 -15.91
CA ALA A 185 -0.21 -15.68 -16.74
C ALA A 185 0.10 -14.44 -17.59
N ILE A 186 0.78 -13.44 -17.02
CA ILE A 186 1.24 -12.24 -17.74
C ILE A 186 2.25 -12.61 -18.82
N LYS A 187 3.23 -13.46 -18.50
CA LYS A 187 4.25 -13.94 -19.44
C LYS A 187 3.64 -14.67 -20.64
N ASN A 188 2.59 -15.45 -20.40
CA ASN A 188 1.87 -16.17 -21.44
C ASN A 188 0.85 -15.32 -22.21
N HIS A 189 0.79 -14.01 -21.89
CA HIS A 189 -0.20 -13.09 -22.46
C HIS A 189 -1.66 -13.51 -22.27
N ASP A 190 -1.92 -14.34 -21.22
CA ASP A 190 -3.28 -14.75 -20.85
C ASP A 190 -3.92 -13.70 -19.93
N ALA A 191 -4.56 -12.71 -20.56
CA ALA A 191 -5.13 -11.57 -19.88
C ALA A 191 -6.27 -11.95 -18.90
N LEU A 192 -7.07 -12.97 -19.22
CA LEU A 192 -8.18 -13.41 -18.37
C LEU A 192 -7.67 -14.18 -17.16
N LEU A 193 -6.67 -15.03 -17.36
CA LEU A 193 -6.04 -15.76 -16.26
C LEU A 193 -5.27 -14.82 -15.34
N ALA A 194 -4.55 -13.83 -15.89
CA ALA A 194 -3.84 -12.82 -15.11
C ALA A 194 -4.80 -12.02 -14.22
N GLU A 195 -5.95 -11.55 -14.77
CA GLU A 195 -7.00 -10.89 -14.01
C GLU A 195 -7.51 -11.77 -12.86
N LYS A 196 -7.84 -13.02 -13.17
CA LYS A 196 -8.36 -13.97 -12.19
C LYS A 196 -7.36 -14.21 -11.06
N CYS A 197 -6.10 -14.53 -11.39
CA CYS A 197 -5.06 -14.80 -10.41
C CYS A 197 -4.80 -13.59 -9.48
N ALA A 198 -4.75 -12.37 -10.02
CA ALA A 198 -4.55 -11.17 -9.23
C ALA A 198 -5.74 -10.90 -8.28
N ARG A 199 -6.97 -11.07 -8.75
CA ARG A 199 -8.17 -10.97 -7.90
C ARG A 199 -8.18 -11.99 -6.78
N GLU A 200 -7.85 -13.25 -7.09
CA GLU A 200 -7.77 -14.33 -6.11
C GLU A 200 -6.69 -14.06 -5.06
N HIS A 201 -5.53 -13.55 -5.46
CA HIS A 201 -4.45 -13.16 -4.54
C HIS A 201 -4.93 -12.14 -3.49
N ILE A 202 -5.60 -11.06 -3.90
CA ILE A 202 -6.12 -10.04 -2.98
C ILE A 202 -7.24 -10.61 -2.11
N ASN A 203 -8.15 -11.41 -2.67
CA ASN A 203 -9.21 -12.08 -1.91
C ASN A 203 -8.65 -13.06 -0.87
N ASN A 204 -7.58 -13.79 -1.18
CA ASN A 204 -6.92 -14.68 -0.23
C ASN A 204 -6.22 -13.89 0.89
N SER A 205 -5.65 -12.73 0.58
CA SER A 205 -5.12 -11.82 1.59
C SER A 205 -6.22 -11.34 2.54
N LYS A 206 -7.38 -10.93 2.01
CA LYS A 206 -8.55 -10.55 2.81
C LYS A 206 -9.02 -11.68 3.73
N LYS A 207 -9.19 -12.89 3.20
CA LYS A 207 -9.59 -14.08 4.00
C LYS A 207 -8.60 -14.39 5.12
N ASN A 208 -7.29 -14.21 4.88
CA ASN A 208 -6.30 -14.39 5.93
C ASN A 208 -6.48 -13.37 7.08
N MET A 209 -6.82 -12.14 6.76
CA MET A 209 -7.11 -11.12 7.78
C MET A 209 -8.37 -11.42 8.57
N GLU A 210 -9.43 -11.90 7.91
CA GLU A 210 -10.65 -12.37 8.57
C GLU A 210 -10.34 -13.48 9.57
N HIS A 211 -9.44 -14.41 9.20
CA HIS A 211 -9.00 -15.49 10.09
C HIS A 211 -8.20 -14.99 11.30
N LEU A 212 -7.35 -13.97 11.13
CA LEU A 212 -6.55 -13.37 12.21
C LEU A 212 -7.36 -12.44 13.12
N GLY A 213 -8.52 -11.99 12.66
CA GLY A 213 -9.36 -11.00 13.31
C GLY A 213 -8.89 -9.57 13.02
N TRP A 214 -9.69 -8.82 12.29
CA TRP A 214 -9.39 -7.44 11.86
C TRP A 214 -8.96 -6.51 12.99
N GLU A 215 -9.59 -6.64 14.16
CA GLU A 215 -9.31 -5.81 15.33
C GLU A 215 -7.90 -5.98 15.90
N ASN A 216 -7.27 -7.13 15.62
CA ASN A 216 -5.90 -7.40 16.08
C ASN A 216 -4.85 -6.80 15.16
N LEU A 217 -5.23 -6.42 13.93
CA LEU A 217 -4.33 -5.97 12.88
C LEU A 217 -4.13 -4.44 12.85
N ILE A 218 -5.05 -3.69 13.50
CA ILE A 218 -5.10 -2.21 13.43
C ILE A 218 -4.70 -1.56 14.75
N LYS A 219 -4.51 -2.36 15.82
CA LYS A 219 -4.08 -1.87 17.13
C LYS A 219 -2.68 -1.31 17.14
#